data_8bef7e6afe4697c0b138ec2b8a4e58c9
#
_entry.id   8bef7e6afe4697c0b138ec2b8a4e58c9
#
_cell.length_a   1.000
_cell.length_b   1.000
_cell.length_c   1.000
_cell.angle_alpha   90.00
_cell.angle_beta   90.00
_cell.angle_gamma   90.00
#
_symmetry.space_group_name_H-M   'P 1'
#
loop_
_entity.id
_entity.type
_entity.pdbx_description
1 polymer ?
#
loop_
_entity_poly.entity_id
_entity_poly.type
_entity_poly.pdbx_seq_one_letter_code
_entity_poly.pdbx_strand_id
1 'polypeptide(L)'
;MKEHLFTSELWLPPSPAEIFPFFADAKNLGTVTPPCLHFEILTPGHIEMRVGTLIDYRIRIHGIPVRWQTKITVWEPPYRFVDEQIKGPYRRWIHEHRFEKSGEGTLCSDRVRYSILGGWIVQQIFVQRDVRQIFAFRETKLTEIFNPGHLQPGAR
;
A
#
# COMPACT_ATOMS: atom_id res chain seq x y z
N MET A 1 -14.68 -8.36 -18.32
CA MET A 1 -13.44 -7.68 -17.89
C MET A 1 -12.81 -8.48 -16.77
N LYS A 2 -11.53 -8.84 -16.90
CA LYS A 2 -10.86 -9.69 -15.91
C LYS A 2 -10.38 -8.85 -14.72
N GLU A 3 -10.82 -9.20 -13.53
CA GLU A 3 -10.30 -8.67 -12.27
C GLU A 3 -9.14 -9.58 -11.80
N HIS A 4 -8.10 -8.96 -11.30
CA HIS A 4 -6.93 -9.63 -10.74
C HIS A 4 -6.89 -9.41 -9.23
N LEU A 5 -6.38 -10.40 -8.51
CA LEU A 5 -6.20 -10.34 -7.06
C LEU A 5 -4.71 -10.49 -6.74
N PHE A 6 -4.20 -9.56 -5.93
CA PHE A 6 -2.90 -9.66 -5.27
C PHE A 6 -3.12 -9.69 -3.76
N THR A 7 -2.40 -10.55 -3.06
CA THR A 7 -2.42 -10.65 -1.59
C THR A 7 -1.00 -10.76 -1.06
N SER A 8 -0.76 -10.14 0.09
CA SER A 8 0.47 -10.32 0.86
C SER A 8 0.18 -10.33 2.36
N GLU A 9 1.04 -10.98 3.12
CA GLU A 9 0.96 -11.03 4.58
C GLU A 9 2.35 -10.79 5.18
N LEU A 10 2.39 -10.01 6.26
CA LEU A 10 3.61 -9.71 6.99
C LEU A 10 3.30 -9.67 8.48
N TRP A 11 3.99 -10.50 9.28
CA TRP A 11 3.92 -10.41 10.73
C TRP A 11 4.92 -9.38 11.25
N LEU A 12 4.45 -8.50 12.17
CA LEU A 12 5.25 -7.47 12.82
C LEU A 12 5.06 -7.53 14.34
N PRO A 13 6.13 -7.28 15.14
CA PRO A 13 6.08 -7.42 16.58
C PRO A 13 5.11 -6.50 17.31
N PRO A 14 4.91 -5.20 16.92
CA PRO A 14 4.00 -4.34 17.66
C PRO A 14 2.53 -4.75 17.52
N SER A 15 1.70 -4.29 18.46
CA SER A 15 0.24 -4.51 18.44
C SER A 15 -0.44 -3.73 17.29
N PRO A 16 -1.68 -4.10 16.92
CA PRO A 16 -2.43 -3.32 15.94
C PRO A 16 -2.57 -1.84 16.32
N ALA A 17 -2.79 -1.53 17.59
CA ALA A 17 -2.89 -0.16 18.09
C ALA A 17 -1.59 0.64 17.93
N GLU A 18 -0.44 -0.01 17.97
CA GLU A 18 0.87 0.61 17.79
C GLU A 18 1.24 0.77 16.31
N ILE A 19 0.82 -0.14 15.45
CA ILE A 19 1.13 -0.11 14.00
C ILE A 19 0.18 0.81 13.24
N PHE A 20 -1.11 0.79 13.55
CA PHE A 20 -2.13 1.50 12.79
C PHE A 20 -1.87 3.01 12.62
N PRO A 21 -1.38 3.76 13.63
CA PRO A 21 -1.08 5.19 13.48
C PRO A 21 -0.08 5.51 12.37
N PHE A 22 0.85 4.61 12.07
CA PHE A 22 1.77 4.76 10.94
C PHE A 22 1.02 4.79 9.60
N PHE A 23 0.06 3.90 9.42
CA PHE A 23 -0.77 3.83 8.21
C PHE A 23 -1.84 4.92 8.16
N ALA A 24 -2.25 5.45 9.31
CA ALA A 24 -3.19 6.55 9.40
C ALA A 24 -2.60 7.92 9.00
N ASP A 25 -1.29 8.00 8.86
CA ASP A 25 -0.61 9.20 8.36
C ASP A 25 -0.28 9.01 6.86
N ALA A 26 -1.00 9.75 6.00
CA ALA A 26 -0.81 9.69 4.55
C ALA A 26 0.63 10.01 4.11
N LYS A 27 1.38 10.80 4.88
CA LYS A 27 2.79 11.12 4.61
C LYS A 27 3.69 9.89 4.62
N ASN A 28 3.34 8.88 5.41
CA ASN A 28 4.10 7.63 5.49
C ASN A 28 3.93 6.75 4.24
N LEU A 29 2.96 7.02 3.38
CA LEU A 29 2.79 6.30 2.12
C LEU A 29 4.03 6.42 1.23
N GLY A 30 4.66 7.60 1.19
CA GLY A 30 5.92 7.80 0.45
C GLY A 30 7.08 6.97 1.01
N THR A 31 7.13 6.76 2.32
CA THR A 31 8.17 5.96 2.97
C THR A 31 8.14 4.50 2.54
N VAL A 32 6.95 3.94 2.31
CA VAL A 32 6.74 2.55 1.89
C VAL A 32 6.54 2.37 0.39
N THR A 33 6.75 3.43 -0.38
CA THR A 33 6.67 3.42 -1.85
C THR A 33 8.09 3.42 -2.43
N PRO A 34 8.39 2.56 -3.43
CA PRO A 34 9.72 2.53 -4.04
C PRO A 34 10.17 3.90 -4.55
N PRO A 35 11.44 4.30 -4.32
CA PRO A 35 11.95 5.62 -4.75
C PRO A 35 11.83 5.88 -6.25
N CYS A 36 11.89 4.84 -7.07
CA CYS A 36 11.75 4.96 -8.52
C CYS A 36 10.37 5.45 -8.98
N LEU A 37 9.35 5.36 -8.13
CA LEU A 37 8.01 5.88 -8.41
C LEU A 37 7.89 7.39 -8.12
N HIS A 38 8.88 8.03 -7.50
CA HIS A 38 8.89 9.48 -7.20
C HIS A 38 7.55 9.95 -6.59
N PHE A 39 7.12 9.29 -5.54
CA PHE A 39 5.84 9.58 -4.88
C PHE A 39 5.79 10.99 -4.31
N GLU A 40 4.72 11.72 -4.61
CA GLU A 40 4.49 13.09 -4.13
C GLU A 40 3.00 13.29 -3.82
N ILE A 41 2.68 13.67 -2.59
CA ILE A 41 1.31 14.06 -2.20
C ILE A 41 1.04 15.45 -2.76
N LEU A 42 -0.07 15.61 -3.48
CA LEU A 42 -0.53 16.88 -4.04
C LEU A 42 -1.61 17.55 -3.18
N THR A 43 -2.33 16.79 -2.35
CA THR A 43 -3.29 17.33 -1.39
C THR A 43 -2.58 18.22 -0.39
N PRO A 44 -2.94 19.52 -0.28
CA PRO A 44 -2.28 20.45 0.63
C PRO A 44 -2.70 20.23 2.08
N GLY A 45 -1.80 20.55 2.99
CA GLY A 45 -2.07 20.62 4.42
C GLY A 45 -2.18 19.26 5.10
N HIS A 46 -2.83 19.27 6.27
CA HIS A 46 -3.07 18.06 7.05
C HIS A 46 -4.21 17.24 6.43
N ILE A 47 -3.99 15.94 6.31
CA ILE A 47 -4.98 15.00 5.77
C ILE A 47 -5.58 14.21 6.94
N GLU A 48 -6.84 14.50 7.27
CA GLU A 48 -7.58 13.72 8.26
C GLU A 48 -8.12 12.44 7.62
N MET A 49 -7.69 11.30 8.13
CA MET A 49 -8.09 10.00 7.61
C MET A 49 -9.42 9.56 8.20
N ARG A 50 -10.41 9.41 7.33
CA ARG A 50 -11.78 8.95 7.64
C ARG A 50 -12.45 8.44 6.38
N VAL A 51 -13.63 7.84 6.50
CA VAL A 51 -14.46 7.51 5.32
C VAL A 51 -14.75 8.78 4.52
N GLY A 52 -14.49 8.72 3.22
CA GLY A 52 -14.70 9.84 2.29
C GLY A 52 -13.45 10.70 2.05
N THR A 53 -12.39 10.57 2.82
CA THR A 53 -11.13 11.30 2.59
C THR A 53 -10.61 11.04 1.19
N LEU A 54 -10.29 12.12 0.46
CA LEU A 54 -9.66 12.08 -0.85
C LEU A 54 -8.18 12.48 -0.71
N ILE A 55 -7.31 11.72 -1.33
CA ILE A 55 -5.87 11.99 -1.38
C ILE A 55 -5.44 12.04 -2.83
N ASP A 56 -4.92 13.18 -3.26
CA ASP A 56 -4.30 13.35 -4.57
C ASP A 56 -2.80 13.20 -4.45
N TYR A 57 -2.21 12.38 -5.30
CA TYR A 57 -0.76 12.25 -5.41
C TYR A 57 -0.31 12.00 -6.85
N ARG A 58 0.98 12.13 -7.05
CA ARG A 58 1.65 11.87 -8.32
C ARG A 58 2.71 10.81 -8.11
N ILE A 59 2.80 9.89 -9.06
CA ILE A 59 3.87 8.90 -9.15
C ILE A 59 4.42 8.87 -10.57
N ARG A 60 5.58 8.23 -10.76
CA ARG A 60 6.11 7.91 -12.08
C ARG A 60 6.08 6.41 -12.29
N ILE A 61 5.42 5.98 -13.35
CA ILE A 61 5.40 4.58 -13.78
C ILE A 61 6.25 4.47 -15.04
N HIS A 62 7.37 3.76 -14.95
CA HIS A 62 8.37 3.66 -16.03
C HIS A 62 8.76 5.05 -16.59
N GLY A 63 8.98 6.01 -15.69
CA GLY A 63 9.36 7.39 -16.02
C GLY A 63 8.22 8.31 -16.45
N ILE A 64 7.02 7.80 -16.67
CA ILE A 64 5.85 8.57 -17.09
C ILE A 64 5.11 9.08 -15.86
N PRO A 65 4.93 10.41 -15.69
CA PRO A 65 4.17 10.97 -14.57
C PRO A 65 2.68 10.61 -14.69
N VAL A 66 2.13 10.11 -13.58
CA VAL A 66 0.72 9.73 -13.47
C VAL A 66 0.13 10.39 -12.24
N ARG A 67 -1.02 11.04 -12.39
CA ARG A 67 -1.82 11.51 -11.27
C ARG A 67 -2.73 10.40 -10.78
N TRP A 68 -2.83 10.31 -9.45
CA TRP A 68 -3.65 9.32 -8.78
C TRP A 68 -4.49 10.00 -7.71
N GLN A 69 -5.77 9.73 -7.69
CA GLN A 69 -6.65 10.13 -6.61
C GLN A 69 -7.23 8.89 -5.96
N THR A 70 -7.05 8.77 -4.66
CA THR A 70 -7.64 7.70 -3.86
C THR A 70 -8.67 8.24 -2.90
N LYS A 71 -9.66 7.41 -2.57
CA LYS A 71 -10.70 7.68 -1.57
C LYS A 71 -10.68 6.59 -0.51
N ILE A 72 -10.73 6.98 0.74
CA ILE A 72 -10.93 6.05 1.84
C ILE A 72 -12.41 5.66 1.87
N THR A 73 -12.71 4.39 1.62
CA THR A 73 -14.08 3.87 1.57
C THR A 73 -14.49 3.11 2.82
N VAL A 74 -13.50 2.59 3.58
CA VAL A 74 -13.70 1.96 4.89
C VAL A 74 -12.62 2.48 5.84
N TRP A 75 -13.00 2.77 7.09
CA TRP A 75 -12.10 3.24 8.13
C TRP A 75 -12.51 2.65 9.48
N GLU A 76 -11.80 1.61 9.90
CA GLU A 76 -12.08 0.81 11.11
C GLU A 76 -10.81 0.64 11.95
N PRO A 77 -10.30 1.74 12.58
CA PRO A 77 -9.08 1.66 13.38
C PRO A 77 -9.28 0.80 14.63
N PRO A 78 -8.28 0.05 15.10
CA PRO A 78 -6.95 -0.09 14.51
C PRO A 78 -6.82 -1.34 13.61
N TYR A 79 -7.91 -1.87 13.06
CA TYR A 79 -7.93 -3.20 12.46
C TYR A 79 -8.03 -3.23 10.94
N ARG A 80 -8.62 -2.19 10.33
CA ARG A 80 -8.90 -2.26 8.89
C ARG A 80 -9.15 -0.88 8.28
N PHE A 81 -8.68 -0.69 7.05
CA PHE A 81 -9.17 0.36 6.17
C PHE A 81 -9.10 -0.07 4.70
N VAL A 82 -9.84 0.60 3.85
CA VAL A 82 -9.87 0.36 2.41
C VAL A 82 -9.68 1.69 1.69
N ASP A 83 -8.79 1.70 0.73
CA ASP A 83 -8.63 2.79 -0.23
C ASP A 83 -8.98 2.33 -1.63
N GLU A 84 -9.63 3.21 -2.38
CA GLU A 84 -10.09 2.95 -3.73
C GLU A 84 -9.63 4.06 -4.68
N GLN A 85 -9.04 3.69 -5.81
CA GLN A 85 -8.70 4.64 -6.85
C GLN A 85 -9.95 5.23 -7.49
N ILE A 86 -10.08 6.56 -7.44
CA ILE A 86 -11.13 7.32 -8.11
C ILE A 86 -10.65 7.80 -9.49
N LYS A 87 -9.39 8.25 -9.56
CA LYS A 87 -8.72 8.62 -10.80
C LYS A 87 -7.31 8.03 -10.80
N GLY A 88 -6.88 7.49 -11.93
CA GLY A 88 -5.55 6.90 -12.01
C GLY A 88 -5.40 5.95 -13.21
N PRO A 89 -4.27 5.22 -13.28
CA PRO A 89 -3.90 4.42 -14.42
C PRO A 89 -4.66 3.09 -14.54
N TYR A 90 -5.26 2.64 -13.44
CA TYR A 90 -6.04 1.41 -13.43
C TYR A 90 -7.50 1.71 -13.78
N ARG A 91 -8.17 0.75 -14.36
CA ARG A 91 -9.62 0.82 -14.53
C ARG A 91 -10.36 0.61 -13.20
N ARG A 92 -9.78 -0.22 -12.34
CA ARG A 92 -10.21 -0.43 -10.96
C ARG A 92 -9.00 -0.74 -10.10
N TRP A 93 -8.96 -0.19 -8.91
CA TRP A 93 -7.99 -0.49 -7.88
C TRP A 93 -8.64 -0.32 -6.52
N ILE A 94 -8.74 -1.41 -5.76
CA ILE A 94 -9.30 -1.42 -4.41
C ILE A 94 -8.28 -2.13 -3.53
N HIS A 95 -7.76 -1.43 -2.54
CA HIS A 95 -6.74 -1.93 -1.63
C HIS A 95 -7.29 -2.00 -0.21
N GLU A 96 -7.43 -3.21 0.31
CA GLU A 96 -7.82 -3.48 1.69
C GLU A 96 -6.56 -3.75 2.53
N HIS A 97 -6.46 -3.05 3.64
CA HIS A 97 -5.44 -3.22 4.67
C HIS A 97 -6.08 -3.79 5.92
N ARG A 98 -5.52 -4.88 6.44
CA ARG A 98 -5.96 -5.51 7.68
C ARG A 98 -4.81 -5.66 8.66
N PHE A 99 -5.10 -5.48 9.94
CA PHE A 99 -4.17 -5.57 11.06
C PHE A 99 -4.81 -6.45 12.12
N GLU A 100 -4.46 -7.72 12.13
CA GLU A 100 -5.04 -8.69 13.04
C GLU A 100 -4.04 -9.06 14.14
N LYS A 101 -4.50 -9.10 15.38
CA LYS A 101 -3.65 -9.59 16.48
C LYS A 101 -3.25 -11.03 16.21
N SER A 102 -1.94 -11.30 16.24
CA SER A 102 -1.36 -12.62 16.02
C SER A 102 -0.24 -12.87 17.02
N GLY A 103 -0.48 -13.72 18.02
CA GLY A 103 0.45 -13.91 19.13
C GLY A 103 0.72 -12.61 19.86
N GLU A 104 2.00 -12.25 20.04
CA GLU A 104 2.43 -11.01 20.69
C GLU A 104 2.40 -9.79 19.74
N GLY A 105 2.19 -10.00 18.44
CA GLY A 105 2.26 -8.95 17.44
C GLY A 105 1.02 -8.86 16.55
N THR A 106 1.24 -8.45 15.33
CA THR A 106 0.21 -8.18 14.33
C THR A 106 0.51 -8.88 13.02
N LEU A 107 -0.48 -9.59 12.47
CA LEU A 107 -0.47 -10.02 11.08
C LEU A 107 -1.05 -8.88 10.22
N CYS A 108 -0.18 -8.26 9.43
CA CYS A 108 -0.56 -7.23 8.46
C CYS A 108 -0.85 -7.91 7.12
N SER A 109 -2.06 -7.73 6.61
CA SER A 109 -2.48 -8.32 5.33
C SER A 109 -2.88 -7.21 4.35
N ASP A 110 -2.39 -7.32 3.13
CA ASP A 110 -2.81 -6.49 1.99
C ASP A 110 -3.60 -7.34 1.01
N ARG A 111 -4.71 -6.81 0.53
CA ARG A 111 -5.52 -7.42 -0.51
C ARG A 111 -5.87 -6.38 -1.56
N VAL A 112 -5.31 -6.52 -2.76
CA VAL A 112 -5.54 -5.60 -3.87
C VAL A 112 -6.34 -6.29 -4.95
N ARG A 113 -7.52 -5.75 -5.25
CA ARG A 113 -8.32 -6.14 -6.41
C ARG A 113 -8.16 -5.06 -7.48
N TYR A 114 -7.72 -5.45 -8.66
CA TYR A 114 -7.46 -4.49 -9.72
C TYR A 114 -7.83 -5.01 -11.10
N SER A 115 -8.13 -4.09 -11.99
CA SER A 115 -8.29 -4.34 -13.42
C SER A 115 -7.64 -3.23 -14.23
N ILE A 116 -7.20 -3.55 -15.43
CA ILE A 116 -6.48 -2.64 -16.30
C ILE A 116 -7.16 -2.50 -17.65
N LEU A 117 -6.89 -1.37 -18.32
CA LEU A 117 -7.12 -1.19 -19.74
C LEU A 117 -5.91 -1.77 -20.47
N GLY A 118 -6.14 -2.71 -21.35
CA GLY A 118 -5.07 -3.37 -22.10
C GLY A 118 -5.25 -4.87 -22.16
N GLY A 119 -4.51 -5.49 -23.05
CA GLY A 119 -4.62 -6.92 -23.27
C GLY A 119 -3.93 -7.75 -22.18
N TRP A 120 -4.17 -9.04 -22.20
CA TRP A 120 -3.59 -10.05 -21.33
C TRP A 120 -2.05 -9.99 -21.25
N ILE A 121 -1.38 -9.66 -22.34
CA ILE A 121 0.09 -9.57 -22.39
C ILE A 121 0.62 -8.44 -21.50
N VAL A 122 -0.01 -7.25 -21.53
CA VAL A 122 0.36 -6.11 -20.69
C VAL A 122 0.21 -6.46 -19.21
N GLN A 123 -0.89 -7.11 -18.85
CA GLN A 123 -1.15 -7.59 -17.50
C GLN A 123 -0.05 -8.54 -17.01
N GLN A 124 0.28 -9.55 -17.77
CA GLN A 124 1.22 -10.60 -17.35
C GLN A 124 2.67 -10.10 -17.23
N ILE A 125 3.11 -9.26 -18.17
CA ILE A 125 4.52 -8.88 -18.26
C ILE A 125 4.84 -7.67 -17.36
N PHE A 126 3.99 -6.64 -17.37
CA PHE A 126 4.31 -5.36 -16.71
C PHE A 126 3.58 -5.18 -15.38
N VAL A 127 2.27 -5.24 -15.38
CA VAL A 127 1.48 -4.84 -14.21
C VAL A 127 1.68 -5.80 -13.04
N GLN A 128 1.63 -7.09 -13.28
CA GLN A 128 1.81 -8.08 -12.21
C GLN A 128 3.21 -8.01 -11.60
N ARG A 129 4.22 -7.78 -12.41
CA ARG A 129 5.59 -7.59 -11.95
C ARG A 129 5.73 -6.33 -11.11
N ASP A 130 5.19 -5.21 -11.59
CA ASP A 130 5.26 -3.92 -10.88
C ASP A 130 4.56 -4.00 -9.53
N VAL A 131 3.37 -4.58 -9.47
CA VAL A 131 2.63 -4.77 -8.21
C VAL A 131 3.46 -5.59 -7.22
N ARG A 132 4.02 -6.70 -7.63
CA ARG A 132 4.88 -7.54 -6.77
C ARG A 132 6.10 -6.78 -6.25
N GLN A 133 6.77 -6.01 -7.09
CA GLN A 133 7.95 -5.23 -6.70
C GLN A 133 7.61 -4.12 -5.70
N ILE A 134 6.50 -3.43 -5.91
CA ILE A 134 6.01 -2.39 -5.00
C ILE A 134 5.74 -2.97 -3.61
N PHE A 135 5.05 -4.09 -3.54
CA PHE A 135 4.72 -4.72 -2.26
C PHE A 135 5.92 -5.39 -1.59
N ALA A 136 6.88 -5.94 -2.36
CA ALA A 136 8.13 -6.46 -1.81
C ALA A 136 8.96 -5.34 -1.15
N PHE A 137 9.06 -4.17 -1.77
CA PHE A 137 9.69 -3.00 -1.18
C PHE A 137 8.98 -2.54 0.09
N ARG A 138 7.66 -2.46 0.06
CA ARG A 138 6.82 -2.10 1.21
C ARG A 138 7.07 -3.03 2.40
N GLU A 139 7.07 -4.33 2.16
CA GLU A 139 7.34 -5.35 3.17
C GLU A 139 8.72 -5.18 3.81
N THR A 140 9.75 -4.95 3.01
CA THR A 140 11.11 -4.67 3.48
C THR A 140 11.14 -3.42 4.35
N LYS A 141 10.51 -2.33 3.93
CA LYS A 141 10.47 -1.08 4.70
C LYS A 141 9.71 -1.21 6.01
N LEU A 142 8.58 -1.87 6.01
CA LEU A 142 7.82 -2.12 7.24
C LEU A 142 8.61 -2.99 8.22
N THR A 143 9.34 -3.98 7.72
CA THR A 143 10.23 -4.79 8.54
C THR A 143 11.38 -3.97 9.13
N GLU A 144 12.01 -3.09 8.34
CA GLU A 144 13.05 -2.17 8.84
C GLU A 144 12.54 -1.26 9.97
N ILE A 145 11.32 -0.76 9.85
CA ILE A 145 10.72 0.18 10.81
C ILE A 145 10.27 -0.54 12.09
N PHE A 146 9.57 -1.66 11.96
CA PHE A 146 8.85 -2.32 13.07
C PHE A 146 9.51 -3.59 13.58
N ASN A 147 10.45 -4.17 12.85
CA ASN A 147 11.17 -5.39 13.23
C ASN A 147 12.63 -5.38 12.77
N PRO A 148 13.42 -4.36 13.16
CA PRO A 148 14.78 -4.16 12.64
C PRO A 148 15.72 -5.33 12.96
N GLY A 149 15.50 -6.05 14.06
CA GLY A 149 16.31 -7.21 14.45
C GLY A 149 16.19 -8.39 13.49
N HIS A 150 15.11 -8.50 12.75
CA HIS A 150 14.89 -9.57 11.78
C HIS A 150 15.77 -9.45 10.53
N LEU A 151 16.21 -8.25 10.20
CA LEU A 151 17.04 -7.96 9.02
C LEU A 151 18.55 -8.05 9.28
N GLN A 152 18.97 -8.27 10.54
CA GLN A 152 20.38 -8.49 10.82
C GLN A 152 20.80 -9.86 10.25
N PRO A 153 21.80 -9.92 9.33
CA PRO A 153 22.38 -11.19 8.94
C PRO A 153 22.90 -11.84 10.21
N GLY A 154 22.46 -13.07 10.46
CA GLY A 154 22.75 -13.80 11.68
C GLY A 154 24.19 -13.65 12.10
N ALA A 155 24.38 -13.23 13.36
CA ALA A 155 25.64 -13.41 14.02
C ALA A 155 25.98 -14.89 13.96
N ARG A 156 26.98 -15.23 13.19
CA ARG A 156 27.61 -16.54 13.21
C ARG A 156 28.40 -16.71 14.48
#